data_219780104ae8dbe9454a4fe6d7f765b3
#
_entry.id   219780104ae8dbe9454a4fe6d7f765b3
#
_cell.length_a   1.000
_cell.length_b   1.000
_cell.length_c   1.000
_cell.angle_alpha   90.00
_cell.angle_beta   90.00
_cell.angle_gamma   90.00
#
_symmetry.space_group_name_H-M   'P 1'
#
loop_
_entity.id
_entity.type
_entity.pdbx_description
1 polymer ?
#
loop_
_entity_poly.entity_id
_entity_poly.type
_entity_poly.pdbx_seq_one_letter_code
_entity_poly.pdbx_strand_id
1 'polypeptide(L)'
;VGQNANVESAFPSLYTKIAKCYEELGSISKVNENYKLAISFKNNPSDKGPFYHGTKADLQIGDLLSPGGNSNYKSDFKMNHIYFTALLNGAGLAAALAKGESKERMYIIEPTGHFENDPNLTDKKFPGNPTRSYRSDAPLKIIGEVADWIRPKPEDLKKFCEKLENSKRDIIN
;
A
#
# COMPACT_ATOMS: atom_id res chain seq x y z
N VAL A 1 -8.32 -8.13 19.91
CA VAL A 1 -9.23 -8.00 18.75
C VAL A 1 -8.43 -7.51 17.55
N GLY A 2 -7.36 -8.18 17.15
CA GLY A 2 -6.48 -7.73 16.06
C GLY A 2 -6.08 -8.81 15.06
N GLN A 3 -6.57 -10.03 15.19
CA GLN A 3 -6.08 -11.17 14.39
C GLN A 3 -6.84 -11.43 13.07
N ASN A 4 -8.07 -10.94 12.90
CA ASN A 4 -8.88 -11.26 11.73
C ASN A 4 -8.52 -10.45 10.45
N ALA A 5 -7.97 -9.25 10.58
CA ALA A 5 -7.59 -8.42 9.43
C ALA A 5 -6.44 -9.02 8.59
N ASN A 6 -5.65 -9.91 9.16
CA ASN A 6 -4.47 -10.49 8.49
C ASN A 6 -4.81 -11.72 7.60
N VAL A 7 -5.94 -12.37 7.83
CA VAL A 7 -6.33 -13.58 7.07
C VAL A 7 -6.79 -13.21 5.67
N GLU A 8 -7.61 -12.18 5.53
CA GLU A 8 -8.16 -11.75 4.22
C GLU A 8 -7.08 -11.20 3.28
N SER A 9 -6.00 -10.63 3.80
CA SER A 9 -4.87 -10.15 3.00
C SER A 9 -4.17 -11.27 2.22
N ALA A 10 -4.31 -12.51 2.66
CA ALA A 10 -3.75 -13.68 2.00
C ALA A 10 -4.67 -14.27 0.91
N PHE A 11 -5.96 -13.88 0.86
CA PHE A 11 -6.93 -14.48 -0.06
C PHE A 11 -6.58 -14.34 -1.54
N PRO A 12 -6.11 -13.19 -2.05
CA PRO A 12 -5.70 -13.08 -3.45
C PRO A 12 -4.65 -14.13 -3.83
N SER A 13 -3.63 -14.30 -3.01
CA SER A 13 -2.56 -15.28 -3.22
C SER A 13 -3.08 -16.72 -3.12
N LEU A 14 -3.94 -16.99 -2.13
CA LEU A 14 -4.53 -18.32 -1.93
C LEU A 14 -5.38 -18.74 -3.14
N TYR A 15 -6.32 -17.90 -3.58
CA TYR A 15 -7.16 -18.21 -4.72
C TYR A 15 -6.37 -18.33 -6.03
N THR A 16 -5.30 -17.55 -6.20
CA THR A 16 -4.38 -17.72 -7.34
C THR A 16 -3.70 -19.08 -7.33
N LYS A 17 -3.26 -19.58 -6.17
CA LYS A 17 -2.66 -20.91 -6.03
C LYS A 17 -3.68 -22.02 -6.30
N ILE A 18 -4.90 -21.88 -5.77
CA ILE A 18 -6.00 -22.81 -6.02
C ILE A 18 -6.33 -22.88 -7.52
N ALA A 19 -6.38 -21.73 -8.21
CA ALA A 19 -6.60 -21.69 -9.65
C ALA A 19 -5.54 -22.49 -10.41
N LYS A 20 -4.25 -22.31 -10.06
CA LYS A 20 -3.14 -23.07 -10.66
C LYS A 20 -3.26 -24.59 -10.44
N CYS A 21 -3.67 -25.01 -9.25
CA CYS A 21 -3.92 -26.43 -9.01
C CYS A 21 -5.05 -26.98 -9.91
N TYR A 22 -6.10 -26.18 -10.15
CA TYR A 22 -7.16 -26.58 -11.07
C TYR A 22 -6.74 -26.53 -12.54
N GLU A 23 -5.77 -25.70 -12.93
CA GLU A 23 -5.13 -25.75 -14.26
C GLU A 23 -4.48 -27.11 -14.50
N GLU A 24 -3.70 -27.61 -13.53
CA GLU A 24 -3.06 -28.92 -13.60
C GLU A 24 -4.09 -30.08 -13.66
N LEU A 25 -5.25 -29.89 -13.03
CA LEU A 25 -6.36 -30.87 -13.05
C LEU A 25 -7.29 -30.73 -14.28
N GLY A 26 -7.04 -29.76 -15.18
CA GLY A 26 -7.82 -29.52 -16.37
C GLY A 26 -9.24 -28.97 -16.14
N SER A 27 -9.52 -28.41 -14.95
CA SER A 27 -10.86 -27.91 -14.61
C SER A 27 -11.01 -26.43 -14.91
N ILE A 28 -11.22 -26.05 -16.18
CA ILE A 28 -11.28 -24.65 -16.67
C ILE A 28 -12.30 -23.80 -15.93
N SER A 29 -13.48 -24.34 -15.61
CA SER A 29 -14.51 -23.58 -14.87
C SER A 29 -14.02 -23.14 -13.50
N LYS A 30 -13.38 -24.03 -12.74
CA LYS A 30 -12.84 -23.74 -11.41
C LYS A 30 -11.61 -22.83 -11.47
N VAL A 31 -10.81 -22.91 -12.52
CA VAL A 31 -9.72 -21.97 -12.79
C VAL A 31 -10.26 -20.56 -12.88
N ASN A 32 -11.24 -20.32 -13.75
CA ASN A 32 -11.84 -19.01 -13.97
C ASN A 32 -12.53 -18.45 -12.71
N GLU A 33 -13.23 -19.29 -11.96
CA GLU A 33 -13.88 -18.92 -10.71
C GLU A 33 -12.84 -18.43 -9.67
N ASN A 34 -11.77 -19.20 -9.47
CA ASN A 34 -10.75 -18.84 -8.48
C ASN A 34 -9.93 -17.61 -8.88
N TYR A 35 -9.63 -17.41 -10.16
CA TYR A 35 -9.00 -16.15 -10.60
C TYR A 35 -9.91 -14.94 -10.40
N LYS A 36 -11.23 -15.08 -10.66
CA LYS A 36 -12.19 -13.99 -10.38
C LYS A 36 -12.23 -13.64 -8.89
N LEU A 37 -12.22 -14.64 -8.01
CA LEU A 37 -12.17 -14.42 -6.56
C LEU A 37 -10.85 -13.75 -6.14
N ALA A 38 -9.71 -14.18 -6.66
CA ALA A 38 -8.42 -13.56 -6.39
C ALA A 38 -8.42 -12.08 -6.78
N ILE A 39 -8.95 -11.74 -7.95
CA ILE A 39 -9.07 -10.35 -8.44
C ILE A 39 -10.03 -9.55 -7.55
N SER A 40 -11.17 -10.13 -7.18
CA SER A 40 -12.17 -9.46 -6.33
C SER A 40 -11.58 -9.07 -4.98
N PHE A 41 -10.89 -9.98 -4.30
CA PHE A 41 -10.24 -9.68 -3.01
C PHE A 41 -9.06 -8.72 -3.14
N LYS A 42 -8.38 -8.72 -4.28
CA LYS A 42 -7.29 -7.78 -4.55
C LYS A 42 -7.79 -6.35 -4.77
N ASN A 43 -8.90 -6.21 -5.49
CA ASN A 43 -9.44 -4.92 -5.89
C ASN A 43 -10.44 -4.34 -4.88
N ASN A 44 -10.96 -5.14 -3.96
CA ASN A 44 -11.91 -4.71 -2.94
C ASN A 44 -11.46 -5.20 -1.56
N PRO A 45 -10.41 -4.62 -1.00
CA PRO A 45 -9.96 -4.99 0.33
C PRO A 45 -11.02 -4.63 1.38
N SER A 46 -11.24 -5.54 2.33
CA SER A 46 -12.20 -5.37 3.43
C SER A 46 -11.62 -4.66 4.65
N ASP A 47 -10.37 -4.21 4.58
CA ASP A 47 -9.68 -3.52 5.66
C ASP A 47 -10.40 -2.24 6.06
N LYS A 48 -10.64 -2.08 7.36
CA LYS A 48 -11.36 -0.93 7.94
C LYS A 48 -10.42 0.10 8.57
N GLY A 49 -9.12 -0.08 8.42
CA GLY A 49 -8.13 0.81 9.00
C GLY A 49 -7.90 0.57 10.51
N PRO A 50 -7.47 1.60 11.25
CA PRO A 50 -7.16 2.94 10.77
C PRO A 50 -6.09 2.97 9.69
N PHE A 51 -6.17 3.99 8.82
CA PHE A 51 -5.22 4.17 7.73
C PHE A 51 -4.31 5.37 7.96
N TYR A 52 -3.08 5.28 7.45
CA TYR A 52 -2.04 6.27 7.66
C TYR A 52 -1.36 6.63 6.34
N HIS A 53 -1.01 7.91 6.22
CA HIS A 53 -0.19 8.43 5.12
C HIS A 53 1.01 9.18 5.67
N GLY A 54 2.21 8.79 5.25
CA GLY A 54 3.47 9.44 5.62
C GLY A 54 3.94 10.42 4.55
N THR A 55 4.22 11.66 4.93
CA THR A 55 4.60 12.73 4.01
C THR A 55 5.45 13.79 4.72
N LYS A 56 5.97 14.77 3.95
CA LYS A 56 6.55 16.02 4.46
C LYS A 56 5.68 17.25 4.15
N ALA A 57 4.49 17.04 3.56
CA ALA A 57 3.54 18.12 3.36
C ALA A 57 2.92 18.55 4.69
N ASP A 58 2.71 19.84 4.86
CA ASP A 58 2.02 20.44 6.03
C ASP A 58 0.54 20.54 5.69
N LEU A 59 -0.25 19.59 6.19
CA LEU A 59 -1.67 19.46 5.91
C LEU A 59 -2.48 19.68 7.19
N GLN A 60 -3.71 20.15 7.02
CA GLN A 60 -4.64 20.39 8.11
C GLN A 60 -5.75 19.32 8.12
N ILE A 61 -6.38 19.14 9.28
CA ILE A 61 -7.56 18.28 9.38
C ILE A 61 -8.65 18.81 8.45
N GLY A 62 -9.19 17.95 7.61
CA GLY A 62 -10.17 18.28 6.58
C GLY A 62 -9.60 18.43 5.18
N ASP A 63 -8.27 18.60 5.05
CA ASP A 63 -7.63 18.69 3.74
C ASP A 63 -7.81 17.38 2.95
N LEU A 64 -7.84 17.55 1.62
CA LEU A 64 -7.89 16.44 0.67
C LEU A 64 -6.53 16.28 -0.01
N LEU A 65 -5.89 15.17 0.24
CA LEU A 65 -4.64 14.78 -0.41
C LEU A 65 -4.96 14.02 -1.70
N SER A 66 -4.80 14.68 -2.83
CA SER A 66 -5.15 14.13 -4.15
C SER A 66 -4.01 13.37 -4.80
N PRO A 67 -4.30 12.39 -5.68
CA PRO A 67 -3.31 11.78 -6.56
C PRO A 67 -2.60 12.81 -7.46
N GLY A 68 -1.50 12.43 -8.08
CA GLY A 68 -0.74 13.32 -8.97
C GLY A 68 0.55 13.88 -8.36
N GLY A 69 0.88 13.50 -7.14
CA GLY A 69 2.19 13.76 -6.53
C GLY A 69 3.32 13.00 -7.23
N ASN A 70 4.56 13.47 -7.01
CA ASN A 70 5.75 12.78 -7.52
C ASN A 70 6.04 11.51 -6.70
N SER A 71 6.51 10.47 -7.38
CA SER A 71 6.96 9.25 -6.72
C SER A 71 8.14 9.54 -5.76
N ASN A 72 8.11 8.97 -4.56
CA ASN A 72 9.24 8.99 -3.62
C ASN A 72 10.42 8.12 -4.10
N TYR A 73 10.16 7.18 -5.02
CA TYR A 73 11.12 6.18 -5.47
C TYR A 73 11.73 6.47 -6.85
N LYS A 74 11.11 7.34 -7.64
CA LYS A 74 11.57 7.68 -8.99
C LYS A 74 11.37 9.17 -9.24
N SER A 75 12.43 9.88 -9.64
CA SER A 75 12.34 11.30 -10.00
C SER A 75 11.47 11.48 -11.24
N ASP A 76 10.71 12.57 -11.26
CA ASP A 76 9.90 13.02 -12.42
C ASP A 76 8.78 12.07 -12.86
N PHE A 77 8.42 11.10 -12.00
CA PHE A 77 7.32 10.18 -12.26
C PHE A 77 6.09 10.60 -11.46
N LYS A 78 5.07 11.10 -12.15
CA LYS A 78 3.77 11.42 -11.53
C LYS A 78 3.00 10.14 -11.26
N MET A 79 2.46 10.02 -10.06
CA MET A 79 1.65 8.89 -9.66
C MET A 79 0.18 9.17 -9.92
N ASN A 80 -0.51 8.26 -10.63
CA ASN A 80 -1.96 8.33 -10.84
C ASN A 80 -2.76 7.97 -9.59
N HIS A 81 -2.08 7.36 -8.62
CA HIS A 81 -2.67 6.92 -7.37
C HIS A 81 -1.97 7.57 -6.17
N ILE A 82 -2.69 7.65 -5.08
CA ILE A 82 -2.13 7.97 -3.78
C ILE A 82 -2.04 6.70 -2.94
N TYR A 83 -0.93 6.54 -2.21
CA TYR A 83 -0.60 5.34 -1.46
C TYR A 83 -0.73 5.57 0.04
N PHE A 84 -1.23 4.56 0.74
CA PHE A 84 -1.41 4.59 2.19
C PHE A 84 -1.32 3.19 2.78
N THR A 85 -1.28 3.08 4.09
CA THR A 85 -1.16 1.80 4.78
C THR A 85 -1.94 1.81 6.09
N ALA A 86 -2.31 0.63 6.57
CA ALA A 86 -2.87 0.46 7.90
C ALA A 86 -1.80 0.15 8.98
N LEU A 87 -0.50 0.25 8.64
CA LEU A 87 0.60 0.02 9.57
C LEU A 87 1.41 1.30 9.80
N LEU A 88 1.58 1.70 11.07
CA LEU A 88 2.36 2.88 11.46
C LEU A 88 3.79 2.86 10.94
N ASN A 89 4.48 1.70 11.01
CA ASN A 89 5.85 1.57 10.52
C ASN A 89 5.96 1.76 9.01
N GLY A 90 4.96 1.33 8.24
CA GLY A 90 4.90 1.56 6.79
C GLY A 90 4.73 3.03 6.45
N ALA A 91 3.83 3.73 7.15
CA ALA A 91 3.64 5.17 7.00
C ALA A 91 4.88 5.96 7.47
N GLY A 92 5.52 5.54 8.56
CA GLY A 92 6.77 6.14 9.05
C GLY A 92 7.91 6.04 8.04
N LEU A 93 8.06 4.89 7.38
CA LEU A 93 9.02 4.72 6.30
C LEU A 93 8.70 5.63 5.10
N ALA A 94 7.42 5.75 4.73
CA ALA A 94 6.98 6.64 3.65
C ALA A 94 7.27 8.11 3.99
N ALA A 95 7.02 8.56 5.22
CA ALA A 95 7.35 9.91 5.68
C ALA A 95 8.85 10.20 5.59
N ALA A 96 9.68 9.26 6.04
CA ALA A 96 11.14 9.40 6.01
C ALA A 96 11.70 9.47 4.58
N LEU A 97 11.08 8.76 3.63
CA LEU A 97 11.47 8.73 2.21
C LEU A 97 10.83 9.88 1.40
N ALA A 98 9.86 10.59 1.95
CA ALA A 98 9.19 11.68 1.25
C ALA A 98 10.17 12.77 0.85
N LYS A 99 10.00 13.30 -0.38
CA LYS A 99 10.81 14.40 -0.90
C LYS A 99 10.47 15.71 -0.19
N GLY A 100 11.46 16.58 -0.08
CA GLY A 100 11.34 17.89 0.57
C GLY A 100 12.16 17.98 1.86
N GLU A 101 12.34 19.22 2.33
CA GLU A 101 13.15 19.51 3.51
C GLU A 101 12.29 19.73 4.77
N SER A 102 10.97 19.72 4.63
CA SER A 102 10.05 19.89 5.75
C SER A 102 10.07 18.70 6.69
N LYS A 103 9.54 18.91 7.90
CA LYS A 103 9.41 17.88 8.93
C LYS A 103 8.59 16.69 8.40
N GLU A 104 9.04 15.51 8.76
CA GLU A 104 8.29 14.28 8.55
C GLU A 104 7.00 14.27 9.36
N ARG A 105 5.89 13.95 8.70
CA ARG A 105 4.55 13.91 9.29
C ARG A 105 3.86 12.60 8.96
N MET A 106 3.01 12.16 9.85
CA MET A 106 2.15 11.01 9.65
C MET A 106 0.71 11.42 9.93
N TYR A 107 -0.14 11.28 8.93
CA TYR A 107 -1.55 11.61 9.06
C TYR A 107 -2.40 10.37 9.17
N ILE A 108 -3.45 10.45 9.98
CA ILE A 108 -4.57 9.52 9.96
C ILE A 108 -5.47 9.98 8.83
N ILE A 109 -5.83 9.06 7.93
CA ILE A 109 -6.58 9.39 6.72
C ILE A 109 -7.83 8.52 6.58
N GLU A 110 -8.76 9.04 5.83
CA GLU A 110 -9.96 8.34 5.38
C GLU A 110 -10.00 8.38 3.85
N PRO A 111 -10.03 7.21 3.16
CA PRO A 111 -10.23 7.18 1.71
C PRO A 111 -11.61 7.73 1.36
N THR A 112 -11.69 8.64 0.38
CA THR A 112 -12.97 9.23 -0.05
C THR A 112 -13.66 8.43 -1.15
N GLY A 113 -12.99 7.41 -1.68
CA GLY A 113 -13.49 6.56 -2.75
C GLY A 113 -12.95 5.14 -2.65
N HIS A 114 -13.05 4.43 -3.77
CA HIS A 114 -12.54 3.07 -3.88
C HIS A 114 -11.03 3.03 -3.67
N PHE A 115 -10.55 1.96 -3.08
CA PHE A 115 -9.11 1.67 -2.96
C PHE A 115 -8.85 0.18 -3.17
N GLU A 116 -7.63 -0.13 -3.56
CA GLU A 116 -7.19 -1.49 -3.83
C GLU A 116 -5.84 -1.79 -3.15
N ASN A 117 -5.48 -3.05 -3.07
CA ASN A 117 -4.16 -3.45 -2.60
C ASN A 117 -3.06 -2.85 -3.47
N ASP A 118 -1.97 -2.35 -2.85
CA ASP A 118 -0.82 -1.83 -3.59
C ASP A 118 -0.15 -2.93 -4.42
N PRO A 119 -0.22 -2.89 -5.76
CA PRO A 119 0.35 -3.92 -6.62
C PRO A 119 1.89 -3.91 -6.65
N ASN A 120 2.52 -2.87 -6.11
CA ASN A 120 3.97 -2.79 -5.98
C ASN A 120 4.51 -3.64 -4.82
N LEU A 121 3.63 -4.02 -3.89
CA LEU A 121 3.95 -4.81 -2.72
C LEU A 121 3.20 -6.15 -2.70
N THR A 122 1.89 -6.12 -2.92
CA THR A 122 1.01 -7.29 -2.85
C THR A 122 1.37 -8.30 -3.94
N ASP A 123 1.58 -9.54 -3.54
CA ASP A 123 1.98 -10.67 -4.41
C ASP A 123 3.26 -10.46 -5.23
N LYS A 124 3.88 -9.29 -5.13
CA LYS A 124 5.14 -8.97 -5.81
C LYS A 124 6.34 -9.15 -4.89
N LYS A 125 6.25 -8.64 -3.66
CA LYS A 125 7.29 -8.80 -2.64
C LYS A 125 6.92 -9.85 -1.59
N PHE A 126 5.64 -9.96 -1.31
CA PHE A 126 5.09 -10.83 -0.27
C PHE A 126 3.84 -11.52 -0.81
N PRO A 127 3.58 -12.79 -0.44
CA PRO A 127 2.29 -13.41 -0.69
C PRO A 127 1.16 -12.64 0.03
N GLY A 128 0.14 -12.23 -0.71
CA GLY A 128 -0.92 -11.38 -0.19
C GLY A 128 -0.45 -9.95 0.11
N ASN A 129 -1.12 -9.28 1.04
CA ASN A 129 -0.80 -7.92 1.48
C ASN A 129 -0.49 -7.84 3.00
N PRO A 130 0.60 -8.47 3.50
CA PRO A 130 0.94 -8.45 4.92
C PRO A 130 1.34 -7.05 5.40
N THR A 131 1.71 -6.16 4.49
CA THR A 131 2.05 -4.76 4.77
C THR A 131 0.83 -3.86 4.90
N ARG A 132 -0.37 -4.41 4.63
CA ARG A 132 -1.63 -3.66 4.61
C ARG A 132 -1.49 -2.32 3.87
N SER A 133 -0.84 -2.38 2.70
CA SER A 133 -0.58 -1.23 1.84
C SER A 133 -1.59 -1.17 0.71
N TYR A 134 -2.10 0.01 0.46
CA TYR A 134 -3.20 0.28 -0.46
C TYR A 134 -2.89 1.46 -1.34
N ARG A 135 -3.65 1.59 -2.44
CA ARG A 135 -3.67 2.76 -3.29
C ARG A 135 -5.09 3.15 -3.69
N SER A 136 -5.29 4.42 -3.96
CA SER A 136 -6.56 4.95 -4.47
C SER A 136 -6.32 5.98 -5.57
N ASP A 137 -7.21 6.04 -6.53
CA ASP A 137 -7.32 7.12 -7.52
C ASP A 137 -8.17 8.28 -7.00
N ALA A 138 -8.93 8.07 -5.92
CA ALA A 138 -9.67 9.11 -5.20
C ALA A 138 -8.80 9.78 -4.12
N PRO A 139 -9.12 11.02 -3.73
CA PRO A 139 -8.41 11.71 -2.66
C PRO A 139 -8.50 10.99 -1.31
N LEU A 140 -7.52 11.26 -0.44
CA LEU A 140 -7.53 10.89 0.97
C LEU A 140 -7.87 12.11 1.82
N LYS A 141 -8.85 12.01 2.71
CA LYS A 141 -9.19 13.06 3.65
C LYS A 141 -8.32 12.95 4.90
N ILE A 142 -7.70 14.05 5.31
CA ILE A 142 -6.96 14.12 6.55
C ILE A 142 -7.95 14.22 7.72
N ILE A 143 -7.90 13.28 8.65
CA ILE A 143 -8.78 13.24 9.83
C ILE A 143 -8.02 13.38 11.15
N GLY A 144 -6.68 13.36 11.12
CA GLY A 144 -5.83 13.56 12.28
C GLY A 144 -4.36 13.49 11.93
N GLU A 145 -3.50 13.85 12.88
CA GLU A 145 -2.04 13.68 12.79
C GLU A 145 -1.57 12.79 13.95
N VAL A 146 -0.64 11.88 13.67
CA VAL A 146 0.00 11.04 14.69
C VAL A 146 1.22 11.79 15.22
N ALA A 147 1.15 12.26 16.47
CA ALA A 147 2.22 13.02 17.08
C ALA A 147 3.43 12.14 17.44
N ASP A 148 3.16 10.99 18.05
CA ASP A 148 4.19 10.09 18.58
C ASP A 148 4.24 8.80 17.74
N TRP A 149 5.30 8.68 16.97
CA TRP A 149 5.59 7.45 16.21
C TRP A 149 7.10 7.21 16.11
N ILE A 150 7.48 5.95 15.98
CA ILE A 150 8.89 5.53 15.92
C ILE A 150 9.43 5.82 14.52
N ARG A 151 10.39 6.72 14.44
CA ARG A 151 11.11 7.01 13.19
C ARG A 151 12.08 5.88 12.86
N PRO A 152 12.18 5.50 11.56
CA PRO A 152 13.21 4.59 11.12
C PRO A 152 14.60 5.12 11.46
N LYS A 153 15.50 4.23 11.88
CA LYS A 153 16.89 4.63 12.15
C LYS A 153 17.60 5.03 10.85
N PRO A 154 18.49 6.02 10.88
CA PRO A 154 19.22 6.47 9.67
C PRO A 154 19.96 5.35 8.94
N GLU A 155 20.56 4.42 9.69
CA GLU A 155 21.23 3.25 9.11
C GLU A 155 20.29 2.30 8.38
N ASP A 156 19.06 2.13 8.86
CA ASP A 156 18.05 1.27 8.22
C ASP A 156 17.48 1.94 6.96
N LEU A 157 17.28 3.25 7.00
CA LEU A 157 16.90 4.05 5.84
C LEU A 157 17.97 3.98 4.75
N LYS A 158 19.25 4.14 5.10
CA LYS A 158 20.36 4.04 4.15
C LYS A 158 20.40 2.69 3.46
N LYS A 159 20.33 1.59 4.23
CA LYS A 159 20.25 0.23 3.68
C LYS A 159 19.03 0.01 2.79
N PHE A 160 17.91 0.63 3.13
CA PHE A 160 16.68 0.54 2.33
C PHE A 160 16.85 1.28 1.00
N CYS A 161 17.39 2.51 1.01
CA CYS A 161 17.68 3.29 -0.20
C CYS A 161 18.66 2.55 -1.13
N GLU A 162 19.77 2.01 -0.60
CA GLU A 162 20.74 1.22 -1.37
C GLU A 162 20.08 0.00 -2.03
N LYS A 163 19.18 -0.69 -1.33
CA LYS A 163 18.40 -1.79 -1.92
C LYS A 163 17.43 -1.33 -3.02
N LEU A 164 16.87 -0.13 -2.89
CA LEU A 164 15.99 0.45 -3.90
C LEU A 164 16.76 0.81 -5.18
N GLU A 165 17.91 1.45 -5.05
CA GLU A 165 18.78 1.84 -6.17
C GLU A 165 19.26 0.63 -6.96
N ASN A 166 19.63 -0.44 -6.26
CA ASN A 166 20.11 -1.70 -6.87
C ASN A 166 18.97 -2.55 -7.46
N SER A 167 17.71 -2.22 -7.19
CA SER A 167 16.57 -2.94 -7.74
C SER A 167 16.04 -2.22 -8.97
N LYS A 168 16.21 -2.81 -10.18
CA LYS A 168 15.46 -2.41 -11.38
C LYS A 168 13.98 -2.69 -11.15
N ARG A 169 13.25 -1.72 -10.59
CA ARG A 169 11.82 -1.90 -10.28
C ARG A 169 10.97 -1.12 -11.25
N ASP A 170 10.14 -1.84 -11.98
CA ASP A 170 9.00 -1.24 -12.65
C ASP A 170 7.95 -0.89 -11.59
N ILE A 171 7.60 0.40 -11.52
CA ILE A 171 6.51 0.89 -10.68
C ILE A 171 5.22 0.70 -11.46
N ILE A 172 4.27 -0.01 -10.86
CA ILE A 172 2.91 -0.14 -11.37
C ILE A 172 2.13 1.09 -10.90
N ASN A 173 1.82 1.95 -11.83
CA ASN A 173 1.10 3.20 -11.58
C ASN A 173 -0.38 3.06 -11.94
#